data_6480aff8a26ff4b55816423cbd298c79
#
_entry.id   6480aff8a26ff4b55816423cbd298c79
#
_cell.length_a   1.000
_cell.length_b   1.000
_cell.length_c   1.000
_cell.angle_alpha   90.00
_cell.angle_beta   90.00
_cell.angle_gamma   90.00
#
_symmetry.space_group_name_H-M   'P 1'
#
loop_
_entity.id
_entity.type
_entity.pdbx_description
1 polymer ?
#
loop_
_entity_poly.entity_id
_entity_poly.type
_entity_poly.pdbx_seq_one_letter_code
_entity_poly.pdbx_strand_id
1 'polypeptide(L)'
;GPTPVPETVLKAMGRHPIGHRSGEFQTIVRRTTEQLKWLHQTSSDVLVITGSGTAAMEAGIINTLSRGDKVLCGDNGKFGERWVKVARAYGLEVDVVTAEWGHPLDTEAFRTALEADTEKQIKAVILTHSETSTGVINDLETIARHVKAHGTALTIADCVTSLGACNVPMDEWGLDVVASGSQKGYMLPPGLSFVAMSDRAWAAYATSDLPKFYLDLGPYRKTAAKDSNPFTPAVNL
;
A
#
# COMPACT_ATOMS: atom_id res chain seq x y z
N GLY A 1 -10.56 13.94 1.64
CA GLY A 1 -9.36 14.33 2.40
C GLY A 1 -8.67 15.54 1.81
N PRO A 2 -7.69 16.12 2.50
CA PRO A 2 -7.30 15.68 3.83
C PRO A 2 -8.44 15.78 4.85
N THR A 3 -8.36 14.98 5.91
CA THR A 3 -9.33 15.01 7.00
C THR A 3 -8.95 16.05 8.05
N PRO A 4 -9.89 16.56 8.87
CA PRO A 4 -9.56 17.38 10.03
C PRO A 4 -8.59 16.66 10.97
N VAL A 5 -7.61 17.40 11.48
CA VAL A 5 -6.61 16.88 12.41
C VAL A 5 -7.04 17.21 13.83
N PRO A 6 -7.11 16.22 14.77
CA PRO A 6 -7.47 16.47 16.15
C PRO A 6 -6.51 17.46 16.83
N GLU A 7 -7.03 18.31 17.72
CA GLU A 7 -6.24 19.34 18.41
C GLU A 7 -5.07 18.77 19.21
N THR A 8 -5.26 17.60 19.82
CA THR A 8 -4.20 16.88 20.56
C THR A 8 -3.04 16.49 19.64
N VAL A 9 -3.33 16.11 18.40
CA VAL A 9 -2.32 15.80 17.37
C VAL A 9 -1.60 17.06 16.94
N LEU A 10 -2.32 18.16 16.64
CA LEU A 10 -1.73 19.46 16.30
C LEU A 10 -0.79 19.97 17.39
N LYS A 11 -1.17 19.83 18.67
CA LYS A 11 -0.31 20.18 19.81
C LYS A 11 0.96 19.32 19.89
N ALA A 12 0.86 18.02 19.58
CA ALA A 12 2.01 17.14 19.57
C ALA A 12 3.00 17.52 18.44
N MET A 13 2.47 17.82 17.25
CA MET A 13 3.25 18.23 16.08
C MET A 13 3.94 19.59 16.26
N GLY A 14 3.41 20.49 17.10
CA GLY A 14 3.98 21.79 17.40
C GLY A 14 5.20 21.75 18.34
N ARG A 15 5.66 20.58 18.76
CA ARG A 15 6.86 20.44 19.61
C ARG A 15 8.14 20.63 18.78
N HIS A 16 9.21 21.03 19.45
CA HIS A 16 10.52 21.05 18.81
C HIS A 16 10.91 19.66 18.29
N PRO A 17 11.44 19.56 17.07
CA PRO A 17 11.91 18.29 16.55
C PRO A 17 13.03 17.71 17.41
N ILE A 18 12.96 16.42 17.66
CA ILE A 18 14.03 15.67 18.35
C ILE A 18 14.94 14.99 17.31
N GLY A 19 16.14 14.63 17.72
CA GLY A 19 17.07 13.93 16.82
C GLY A 19 16.50 12.56 16.39
N HIS A 20 16.30 12.35 15.09
CA HIS A 20 15.72 11.12 14.55
C HIS A 20 16.57 9.84 14.78
N ARG A 21 17.74 9.95 15.39
CA ARG A 21 18.61 8.84 15.82
C ARG A 21 18.73 8.72 17.33
N SER A 22 17.97 9.53 18.08
CA SER A 22 17.96 9.48 19.55
C SER A 22 17.17 8.28 20.05
N GLY A 23 17.46 7.79 21.27
CA GLY A 23 16.69 6.74 21.93
C GLY A 23 15.24 7.13 22.17
N GLU A 24 14.96 8.43 22.36
CA GLU A 24 13.59 8.95 22.48
C GLU A 24 12.82 8.74 21.18
N PHE A 25 13.40 9.11 20.03
CA PHE A 25 12.77 8.90 18.72
C PHE A 25 12.59 7.41 18.40
N GLN A 26 13.57 6.56 18.72
CA GLN A 26 13.46 5.11 18.57
C GLN A 26 12.27 4.54 19.33
N THR A 27 12.03 5.04 20.54
CA THR A 27 10.86 4.62 21.35
C THR A 27 9.54 5.00 20.68
N ILE A 28 9.47 6.19 20.07
CA ILE A 28 8.30 6.64 19.30
C ILE A 28 8.10 5.74 18.08
N VAL A 29 9.16 5.49 17.31
CA VAL A 29 9.10 4.64 16.10
C VAL A 29 8.60 3.23 16.44
N ARG A 30 9.16 2.60 17.47
CA ARG A 30 8.72 1.27 17.92
C ARG A 30 7.24 1.24 18.23
N ARG A 31 6.77 2.14 19.09
CA ARG A 31 5.35 2.23 19.47
C ARG A 31 4.45 2.49 18.27
N THR A 32 4.87 3.39 17.39
CA THR A 32 4.11 3.69 16.16
C THR A 32 4.02 2.46 15.27
N THR A 33 5.11 1.74 15.08
CA THR A 33 5.12 0.52 14.25
C THR A 33 4.20 -0.57 14.82
N GLU A 34 4.20 -0.76 16.15
CA GLU A 34 3.28 -1.69 16.83
C GLU A 34 1.81 -1.31 16.59
N GLN A 35 1.49 -0.02 16.72
CA GLN A 35 0.13 0.48 16.48
C GLN A 35 -0.28 0.39 15.01
N LEU A 36 0.65 0.62 14.08
CA LEU A 36 0.42 0.44 12.65
C LEU A 36 0.14 -1.02 12.31
N LYS A 37 0.89 -1.97 12.85
CA LYS A 37 0.63 -3.40 12.69
C LYS A 37 -0.76 -3.78 13.22
N TRP A 38 -1.13 -3.27 14.37
CA TRP A 38 -2.46 -3.48 14.93
C TRP A 38 -3.56 -2.93 14.00
N LEU A 39 -3.38 -1.72 13.47
CA LEU A 39 -4.35 -1.08 12.59
C LEU A 39 -4.51 -1.82 11.26
N HIS A 40 -3.41 -2.32 10.70
CA HIS A 40 -3.40 -3.14 9.47
C HIS A 40 -3.83 -4.59 9.74
N GLN A 41 -3.98 -4.99 11.01
CA GLN A 41 -4.27 -6.35 11.44
C GLN A 41 -3.29 -7.34 10.78
N THR A 42 -2.00 -7.07 10.97
CA THR A 42 -0.92 -7.85 10.35
C THR A 42 0.25 -8.08 11.30
N SER A 43 0.86 -9.24 11.16
CA SER A 43 2.17 -9.56 11.74
C SER A 43 3.33 -9.09 10.86
N SER A 44 3.04 -8.75 9.61
CA SER A 44 4.02 -8.33 8.60
C SER A 44 4.65 -6.97 8.89
N ASP A 45 5.68 -6.62 8.11
CA ASP A 45 6.32 -5.31 8.22
C ASP A 45 5.39 -4.20 7.73
N VAL A 46 5.26 -3.13 8.52
CA VAL A 46 4.62 -1.88 8.12
C VAL A 46 5.65 -0.77 8.15
N LEU A 47 5.98 -0.24 7.00
CA LEU A 47 7.06 0.73 6.81
C LEU A 47 6.50 2.14 6.65
N VAL A 48 7.16 3.10 7.28
CA VAL A 48 6.80 4.54 7.26
C VAL A 48 7.71 5.28 6.30
N ILE A 49 7.12 5.94 5.31
CA ILE A 49 7.82 6.71 4.28
C ILE A 49 7.38 8.17 4.38
N THR A 50 8.33 9.11 4.34
CA THR A 50 7.99 10.52 4.16
C THR A 50 7.56 10.73 2.70
N GLY A 51 6.28 10.93 2.48
CA GLY A 51 5.68 11.03 1.15
C GLY A 51 4.16 11.00 1.17
N SER A 52 3.56 11.13 0.01
CA SER A 52 2.12 11.01 -0.18
C SER A 52 1.69 9.54 -0.33
N GLY A 53 0.36 9.26 -0.27
CA GLY A 53 -0.15 7.93 -0.58
C GLY A 53 0.28 7.41 -1.97
N THR A 54 0.53 8.30 -2.94
CA THR A 54 1.08 7.91 -4.25
C THR A 54 2.49 7.32 -4.12
N ALA A 55 3.32 7.81 -3.18
CA ALA A 55 4.62 7.21 -2.91
C ALA A 55 4.49 5.77 -2.40
N ALA A 56 3.47 5.47 -1.57
CA ALA A 56 3.18 4.11 -1.15
C ALA A 56 2.73 3.21 -2.31
N MET A 57 1.91 3.77 -3.22
CA MET A 57 1.49 3.06 -4.44
C MET A 57 2.69 2.69 -5.32
N GLU A 58 3.56 3.67 -5.62
CA GLU A 58 4.77 3.43 -6.41
C GLU A 58 5.70 2.43 -5.70
N ALA A 59 5.91 2.59 -4.39
CA ALA A 59 6.73 1.67 -3.61
C ALA A 59 6.20 0.23 -3.68
N GLY A 60 4.89 0.02 -3.64
CA GLY A 60 4.28 -1.30 -3.81
C GLY A 60 4.68 -1.95 -5.13
N ILE A 61 4.58 -1.22 -6.24
CA ILE A 61 4.92 -1.70 -7.58
C ILE A 61 6.42 -1.98 -7.70
N ILE A 62 7.27 -0.98 -7.46
CA ILE A 62 8.70 -1.08 -7.78
C ILE A 62 9.47 -2.06 -6.88
N ASN A 63 8.92 -2.41 -5.72
CA ASN A 63 9.55 -3.37 -4.81
C ASN A 63 9.06 -4.80 -5.01
N THR A 64 8.06 -5.05 -5.84
CA THR A 64 7.51 -6.39 -6.01
C THR A 64 7.43 -6.88 -7.46
N LEU A 65 7.65 -5.98 -8.42
CA LEU A 65 7.50 -6.27 -9.85
C LEU A 65 8.74 -5.91 -10.65
N SER A 66 8.86 -6.51 -11.83
CA SER A 66 9.93 -6.31 -12.79
C SER A 66 9.40 -5.71 -14.09
N ARG A 67 10.27 -5.10 -14.90
CA ARG A 67 9.89 -4.56 -16.20
C ARG A 67 9.32 -5.67 -17.09
N GLY A 68 8.17 -5.40 -17.71
CA GLY A 68 7.47 -6.36 -18.56
C GLY A 68 6.58 -7.35 -17.80
N ASP A 69 6.56 -7.32 -16.46
CA ASP A 69 5.60 -8.13 -15.71
C ASP A 69 4.17 -7.76 -16.08
N LYS A 70 3.35 -8.78 -16.25
CA LYS A 70 1.93 -8.63 -16.52
C LYS A 70 1.15 -8.44 -15.23
N VAL A 71 0.28 -7.42 -15.20
CA VAL A 71 -0.59 -7.11 -14.04
C VAL A 71 -2.03 -6.92 -14.48
N LEU A 72 -2.96 -7.24 -13.58
CA LEU A 72 -4.38 -7.00 -13.75
C LEU A 72 -4.81 -5.86 -12.82
N CYS A 73 -5.19 -4.73 -13.39
CA CYS A 73 -5.59 -3.54 -12.63
C CYS A 73 -7.12 -3.39 -12.60
N GLY A 74 -7.65 -3.01 -11.43
CA GLY A 74 -9.04 -2.57 -11.31
C GLY A 74 -9.17 -1.07 -11.51
N ASP A 75 -10.08 -0.63 -12.39
CA ASP A 75 -10.35 0.77 -12.68
C ASP A 75 -11.85 1.08 -12.68
N ASN A 76 -12.31 1.75 -11.61
CA ASN A 76 -13.67 2.26 -11.47
C ASN A 76 -13.69 3.71 -10.95
N GLY A 77 -12.59 4.45 -11.17
CA GLY A 77 -12.46 5.84 -10.78
C GLY A 77 -11.04 6.39 -10.88
N LYS A 78 -10.85 7.58 -10.33
CA LYS A 78 -9.61 8.35 -10.46
C LYS A 78 -8.37 7.65 -9.90
N PHE A 79 -8.53 6.88 -8.84
CA PHE A 79 -7.42 6.17 -8.21
C PHE A 79 -7.15 4.83 -8.89
N GLY A 80 -8.17 4.16 -9.43
CA GLY A 80 -8.01 3.03 -10.35
C GLY A 80 -7.21 3.44 -11.60
N GLU A 81 -7.61 4.54 -12.29
CA GLU A 81 -6.83 5.11 -13.40
C GLU A 81 -5.38 5.42 -13.01
N ARG A 82 -5.13 5.86 -11.76
CA ARG A 82 -3.78 6.17 -11.29
C ARG A 82 -2.92 4.91 -11.23
N TRP A 83 -3.43 3.80 -10.72
CA TRP A 83 -2.74 2.52 -10.70
C TRP A 83 -2.32 2.08 -12.10
N VAL A 84 -3.26 2.16 -13.08
CA VAL A 84 -2.97 1.85 -14.48
C VAL A 84 -1.84 2.74 -15.03
N LYS A 85 -1.88 4.05 -14.74
CA LYS A 85 -0.84 5.00 -15.18
C LYS A 85 0.51 4.72 -14.54
N VAL A 86 0.55 4.45 -13.24
CA VAL A 86 1.80 4.13 -12.51
C VAL A 86 2.38 2.83 -13.03
N ALA A 87 1.58 1.78 -13.16
CA ALA A 87 2.04 0.50 -13.68
C ALA A 87 2.65 0.63 -15.09
N ARG A 88 1.98 1.34 -15.99
CA ARG A 88 2.49 1.61 -17.36
C ARG A 88 3.75 2.47 -17.36
N ALA A 89 3.87 3.46 -16.47
CA ALA A 89 5.06 4.30 -16.36
C ALA A 89 6.31 3.50 -15.98
N TYR A 90 6.15 2.44 -15.21
CA TYR A 90 7.22 1.51 -14.87
C TYR A 90 7.43 0.39 -15.90
N GLY A 91 6.70 0.40 -17.01
CA GLY A 91 6.88 -0.53 -18.13
C GLY A 91 6.29 -1.91 -17.89
N LEU A 92 5.23 -1.99 -17.08
CA LEU A 92 4.45 -3.22 -16.89
C LEU A 92 3.44 -3.41 -18.04
N GLU A 93 3.10 -4.66 -18.33
CA GLU A 93 1.98 -5.03 -19.18
C GLU A 93 0.69 -5.01 -18.37
N VAL A 94 -0.27 -4.15 -18.75
CA VAL A 94 -1.44 -3.87 -17.93
C VAL A 94 -2.72 -4.30 -18.62
N ASP A 95 -3.35 -5.35 -18.10
CA ASP A 95 -4.76 -5.67 -18.36
C ASP A 95 -5.63 -4.93 -17.34
N VAL A 96 -6.84 -4.54 -17.73
CA VAL A 96 -7.72 -3.71 -16.89
C VAL A 96 -9.11 -4.31 -16.80
N VAL A 97 -9.58 -4.53 -15.57
CA VAL A 97 -10.99 -4.75 -15.27
C VAL A 97 -11.61 -3.40 -14.98
N THR A 98 -12.57 -2.98 -15.79
CA THR A 98 -13.23 -1.67 -15.65
C THR A 98 -14.66 -1.83 -15.16
N ALA A 99 -15.13 -0.84 -14.39
CA ALA A 99 -16.54 -0.61 -14.13
C ALA A 99 -16.89 0.85 -14.40
N GLU A 100 -18.16 1.12 -14.68
CA GLU A 100 -18.64 2.50 -14.79
C GLU A 100 -18.43 3.22 -13.45
N TRP A 101 -18.00 4.49 -13.52
CA TRP A 101 -17.75 5.28 -12.32
C TRP A 101 -19.02 5.38 -11.46
N GLY A 102 -18.89 5.10 -10.17
CA GLY A 102 -20.00 4.98 -9.24
C GLY A 102 -20.49 3.55 -9.00
N HIS A 103 -19.91 2.58 -9.70
CA HIS A 103 -20.19 1.14 -9.50
C HIS A 103 -18.95 0.40 -9.01
N PRO A 104 -19.12 -0.66 -8.19
CA PRO A 104 -18.02 -1.50 -7.76
C PRO A 104 -17.45 -2.33 -8.91
N LEU A 105 -16.19 -2.73 -8.77
CA LEU A 105 -15.56 -3.68 -9.68
C LEU A 105 -16.25 -5.05 -9.59
N ASP A 106 -16.44 -5.68 -10.74
CA ASP A 106 -16.99 -7.03 -10.80
C ASP A 106 -15.93 -8.06 -10.38
N THR A 107 -16.14 -8.71 -9.24
CA THR A 107 -15.25 -9.74 -8.71
C THR A 107 -15.12 -10.96 -9.62
N GLU A 108 -16.18 -11.29 -10.36
CA GLU A 108 -16.20 -12.42 -11.31
C GLU A 108 -15.33 -12.15 -12.54
N ALA A 109 -15.20 -10.88 -12.95
CA ALA A 109 -14.27 -10.51 -14.02
C ALA A 109 -12.82 -10.78 -13.62
N PHE A 110 -12.44 -10.50 -12.37
CA PHE A 110 -11.11 -10.87 -11.85
C PHE A 110 -10.93 -12.38 -11.78
N ARG A 111 -11.92 -13.12 -11.27
CA ARG A 111 -11.88 -14.59 -11.24
C ARG A 111 -11.65 -15.17 -12.63
N THR A 112 -12.45 -14.74 -13.60
CA THR A 112 -12.37 -15.22 -14.99
C THR A 112 -11.01 -14.94 -15.61
N ALA A 113 -10.47 -13.73 -15.44
CA ALA A 113 -9.16 -13.37 -15.96
C ALA A 113 -8.03 -14.21 -15.33
N LEU A 114 -8.09 -14.45 -14.02
CA LEU A 114 -7.10 -15.26 -13.30
C LEU A 114 -7.18 -16.76 -13.64
N GLU A 115 -8.37 -17.30 -13.85
CA GLU A 115 -8.58 -18.69 -14.29
C GLU A 115 -8.10 -18.90 -15.74
N ALA A 116 -8.28 -17.90 -16.61
CA ALA A 116 -7.80 -17.94 -17.97
C ALA A 116 -6.26 -17.86 -18.08
N ASP A 117 -5.59 -17.32 -17.06
CA ASP A 117 -4.13 -17.23 -16.98
C ASP A 117 -3.49 -18.56 -16.54
N THR A 118 -3.61 -19.59 -17.42
CA THR A 118 -3.07 -20.94 -17.16
C THR A 118 -1.55 -20.96 -17.04
N GLU A 119 -0.86 -20.06 -17.76
CA GLU A 119 0.60 -19.93 -17.76
C GLU A 119 1.15 -19.09 -16.60
N LYS A 120 0.28 -18.58 -15.71
CA LYS A 120 0.68 -17.77 -14.55
C LYS A 120 1.52 -16.54 -14.91
N GLN A 121 1.12 -15.86 -15.99
CA GLN A 121 1.76 -14.65 -16.48
C GLN A 121 1.43 -13.42 -15.59
N ILE A 122 0.22 -13.39 -14.99
CA ILE A 122 -0.21 -12.31 -14.10
C ILE A 122 0.59 -12.39 -12.80
N LYS A 123 1.43 -11.37 -12.55
CA LYS A 123 2.28 -11.27 -11.35
C LYS A 123 1.60 -10.56 -10.19
N ALA A 124 0.67 -9.64 -10.48
CA ALA A 124 -0.10 -8.97 -9.46
C ALA A 124 -1.50 -8.57 -9.95
N VAL A 125 -2.43 -8.55 -9.00
CA VAL A 125 -3.71 -7.83 -9.11
C VAL A 125 -3.60 -6.57 -8.29
N ILE A 126 -3.89 -5.43 -8.91
CA ILE A 126 -3.71 -4.10 -8.33
C ILE A 126 -5.04 -3.37 -8.34
N LEU A 127 -5.53 -2.93 -7.19
CA LEU A 127 -6.81 -2.23 -7.12
C LEU A 127 -6.92 -1.27 -5.93
N THR A 128 -7.86 -0.35 -6.03
CA THR A 128 -8.25 0.56 -4.96
C THR A 128 -9.40 -0.04 -4.17
N HIS A 129 -9.26 -0.17 -2.83
CA HIS A 129 -10.33 -0.67 -1.97
C HIS A 129 -11.48 0.35 -1.87
N SER A 130 -11.18 1.60 -1.51
CA SER A 130 -12.17 2.68 -1.49
C SER A 130 -11.85 3.73 -2.54
N GLU A 131 -12.61 3.72 -3.63
CA GLU A 131 -12.46 4.69 -4.72
C GLU A 131 -13.03 6.04 -4.30
N THR A 132 -12.17 6.92 -3.85
CA THR A 132 -12.53 8.22 -3.25
C THR A 132 -13.29 9.13 -4.22
N SER A 133 -12.97 9.06 -5.52
CA SER A 133 -13.57 9.94 -6.52
C SER A 133 -15.06 9.68 -6.75
N THR A 134 -15.49 8.46 -6.43
CA THR A 134 -16.89 8.03 -6.64
C THR A 134 -17.57 7.59 -5.34
N GLY A 135 -16.83 7.41 -4.24
CA GLY A 135 -17.35 6.96 -2.97
C GLY A 135 -17.67 5.45 -2.92
N VAL A 136 -17.17 4.69 -3.88
CA VAL A 136 -17.43 3.24 -4.00
C VAL A 136 -16.41 2.46 -3.20
N ILE A 137 -16.87 1.43 -2.48
CA ILE A 137 -16.03 0.39 -1.87
C ILE A 137 -16.07 -0.85 -2.76
N ASN A 138 -14.90 -1.33 -3.17
CA ASN A 138 -14.74 -2.57 -3.91
C ASN A 138 -14.62 -3.75 -2.95
N ASP A 139 -15.12 -4.92 -3.33
CA ASP A 139 -15.00 -6.15 -2.55
C ASP A 139 -13.57 -6.72 -2.66
N LEU A 140 -12.66 -6.08 -1.93
CA LEU A 140 -11.25 -6.45 -1.89
C LEU A 140 -11.04 -7.85 -1.34
N GLU A 141 -11.83 -8.28 -0.36
CA GLU A 141 -11.75 -9.62 0.24
C GLU A 141 -11.99 -10.72 -0.80
N THR A 142 -13.08 -10.61 -1.56
CA THR A 142 -13.41 -11.61 -2.58
C THR A 142 -12.37 -11.61 -3.70
N ILE A 143 -11.92 -10.45 -4.17
CA ILE A 143 -10.87 -10.36 -5.19
C ILE A 143 -9.57 -10.97 -4.68
N ALA A 144 -9.13 -10.67 -3.45
CA ALA A 144 -7.94 -11.25 -2.85
C ALA A 144 -8.03 -12.77 -2.73
N ARG A 145 -9.22 -13.29 -2.43
CA ARG A 145 -9.47 -14.76 -2.42
C ARG A 145 -9.26 -15.39 -3.81
N HIS A 146 -9.69 -14.74 -4.88
CA HIS A 146 -9.43 -15.19 -6.25
C HIS A 146 -7.94 -15.15 -6.59
N VAL A 147 -7.24 -14.08 -6.18
CA VAL A 147 -5.77 -13.98 -6.34
C VAL A 147 -5.05 -15.10 -5.58
N LYS A 148 -5.48 -15.39 -4.35
CA LYS A 148 -4.93 -16.50 -3.56
C LYS A 148 -5.15 -17.85 -4.24
N ALA A 149 -6.32 -18.08 -4.84
CA ALA A 149 -6.62 -19.30 -5.60
C ALA A 149 -5.76 -19.41 -6.88
N HIS A 150 -5.41 -18.29 -7.53
CA HIS A 150 -4.46 -18.26 -8.64
C HIS A 150 -3.07 -18.78 -8.24
N GLY A 151 -2.62 -18.50 -7.02
CA GLY A 151 -1.45 -19.10 -6.38
C GLY A 151 -0.16 -18.30 -6.52
N THR A 152 0.14 -17.69 -7.66
CA THR A 152 1.40 -16.95 -7.90
C THR A 152 1.27 -15.44 -7.85
N ALA A 153 0.15 -14.88 -8.32
CA ALA A 153 -0.08 -13.43 -8.32
C ALA A 153 -0.11 -12.86 -6.89
N LEU A 154 0.35 -11.62 -6.74
CA LEU A 154 0.25 -10.84 -5.52
C LEU A 154 -1.03 -9.99 -5.52
N THR A 155 -1.56 -9.67 -4.34
CA THR A 155 -2.60 -8.65 -4.16
C THR A 155 -1.96 -7.36 -3.68
N ILE A 156 -2.02 -6.30 -4.50
CA ILE A 156 -1.52 -4.95 -4.17
C ILE A 156 -2.74 -4.03 -4.03
N ALA A 157 -3.01 -3.58 -2.82
CA ALA A 157 -4.20 -2.82 -2.49
C ALA A 157 -3.89 -1.37 -2.09
N ASP A 158 -4.60 -0.42 -2.73
CA ASP A 158 -4.69 0.95 -2.26
C ASP A 158 -5.77 1.05 -1.18
N CYS A 159 -5.33 1.17 0.06
CA CYS A 159 -6.18 1.39 1.21
C CYS A 159 -6.00 2.80 1.81
N VAL A 160 -5.51 3.76 1.01
CA VAL A 160 -5.25 5.14 1.46
C VAL A 160 -6.49 5.74 2.09
N THR A 161 -7.68 5.53 1.51
CA THR A 161 -8.91 6.11 2.03
C THR A 161 -9.65 5.18 2.99
N SER A 162 -9.52 3.89 2.85
CA SER A 162 -10.27 2.90 3.64
C SER A 162 -9.61 2.55 4.98
N LEU A 163 -8.29 2.47 5.05
CA LEU A 163 -7.62 2.05 6.28
C LEU A 163 -7.80 3.10 7.39
N GLY A 164 -8.22 2.62 8.57
CA GLY A 164 -8.64 3.48 9.67
C GLY A 164 -10.10 3.96 9.61
N ALA A 165 -10.77 3.79 8.46
CA ALA A 165 -12.20 4.10 8.28
C ALA A 165 -13.05 2.84 8.06
N CYS A 166 -12.47 1.82 7.45
CA CYS A 166 -13.08 0.51 7.23
C CYS A 166 -12.19 -0.58 7.83
N ASN A 167 -12.77 -1.75 8.08
CA ASN A 167 -12.00 -2.93 8.44
C ASN A 167 -11.19 -3.41 7.22
N VAL A 168 -9.87 -3.59 7.40
CA VAL A 168 -8.94 -4.11 6.38
C VAL A 168 -7.98 -5.08 7.04
N PRO A 169 -8.41 -6.31 7.33
CA PRO A 169 -7.58 -7.31 8.00
C PRO A 169 -6.60 -7.93 6.97
N MET A 170 -5.42 -7.33 6.87
CA MET A 170 -4.42 -7.68 5.85
C MET A 170 -4.08 -9.16 5.82
N ASP A 171 -3.80 -9.76 6.99
CA ASP A 171 -3.39 -11.17 7.08
C ASP A 171 -4.56 -12.11 6.77
N GLU A 172 -5.76 -11.80 7.27
CA GLU A 172 -6.96 -12.62 7.05
C GLU A 172 -7.36 -12.65 5.57
N TRP A 173 -7.36 -11.49 4.92
CA TRP A 173 -7.67 -11.40 3.49
C TRP A 173 -6.53 -11.85 2.58
N GLY A 174 -5.33 -12.03 3.13
CA GLY A 174 -4.15 -12.47 2.38
C GLY A 174 -3.65 -11.42 1.40
N LEU A 175 -3.69 -10.14 1.81
CA LEU A 175 -3.15 -9.04 1.01
C LEU A 175 -1.62 -9.06 1.08
N ASP A 176 -0.95 -8.82 -0.05
CA ASP A 176 0.51 -8.87 -0.10
C ASP A 176 1.16 -7.50 0.09
N VAL A 177 0.55 -6.46 -0.49
CA VAL A 177 0.96 -5.07 -0.30
C VAL A 177 -0.25 -4.22 0.01
N VAL A 178 -0.19 -3.46 1.09
CA VAL A 178 -1.21 -2.47 1.46
C VAL A 178 -0.58 -1.09 1.51
N ALA A 179 -1.02 -0.21 0.60
CA ALA A 179 -0.62 1.19 0.54
C ALA A 179 -1.62 2.07 1.29
N SER A 180 -1.13 2.96 2.16
CA SER A 180 -1.98 3.90 2.88
C SER A 180 -1.31 5.27 3.09
N GLY A 181 -2.02 6.25 3.63
CA GLY A 181 -1.52 7.62 3.77
C GLY A 181 -2.09 8.39 4.95
N SER A 182 -1.26 9.25 5.53
CA SER A 182 -1.49 9.90 6.82
C SER A 182 -2.74 10.80 6.89
N GLN A 183 -3.11 11.45 5.78
CA GLN A 183 -4.17 12.49 5.75
C GLN A 183 -5.60 11.98 5.62
N LYS A 184 -5.82 10.69 5.80
CA LYS A 184 -7.13 10.02 5.71
C LYS A 184 -7.54 9.48 7.08
N GLY A 185 -7.89 8.23 7.21
CA GLY A 185 -8.34 7.63 8.48
C GLY A 185 -7.36 7.74 9.64
N TYR A 186 -6.09 7.98 9.37
CA TYR A 186 -5.08 8.25 10.42
C TYR A 186 -5.21 9.63 11.09
N MET A 187 -5.97 10.55 10.50
CA MET A 187 -6.22 11.90 11.02
C MET A 187 -4.94 12.72 11.29
N LEU A 188 -3.93 12.54 10.45
CA LEU A 188 -2.70 13.33 10.42
C LEU A 188 -2.72 14.30 9.22
N PRO A 189 -1.88 15.33 9.19
CA PRO A 189 -1.62 16.06 7.95
C PRO A 189 -1.04 15.18 6.85
N PRO A 190 -1.13 15.60 5.56
CA PRO A 190 -0.36 14.99 4.48
C PRO A 190 1.15 15.03 4.77
N GLY A 191 1.87 13.98 4.46
CA GLY A 191 3.34 13.97 4.60
C GLY A 191 3.93 12.61 4.92
N LEU A 192 3.13 11.68 5.43
CA LEU A 192 3.54 10.29 5.61
C LEU A 192 2.69 9.35 4.76
N SER A 193 3.31 8.28 4.32
CA SER A 193 2.66 7.13 3.73
C SER A 193 3.17 5.84 4.39
N PHE A 194 2.34 4.81 4.34
CA PHE A 194 2.62 3.54 4.98
C PHE A 194 2.48 2.42 3.95
N VAL A 195 3.43 1.50 3.97
CA VAL A 195 3.43 0.31 3.12
C VAL A 195 3.58 -0.92 3.99
N ALA A 196 2.56 -1.77 4.00
CA ALA A 196 2.66 -3.08 4.61
C ALA A 196 3.01 -4.12 3.54
N MET A 197 3.91 -5.06 3.86
CA MET A 197 4.39 -6.08 2.92
C MET A 197 4.39 -7.47 3.58
N SER A 198 3.66 -8.41 2.95
CA SER A 198 3.67 -9.82 3.34
C SER A 198 5.00 -10.52 3.04
N ASP A 199 5.20 -11.71 3.59
CA ASP A 199 6.38 -12.53 3.25
C ASP A 199 6.44 -12.87 1.75
N ARG A 200 5.29 -13.03 1.08
CA ARG A 200 5.22 -13.23 -0.38
C ARG A 200 5.70 -11.99 -1.13
N ALA A 201 5.31 -10.79 -0.68
CA ALA A 201 5.79 -9.54 -1.25
C ALA A 201 7.30 -9.36 -1.04
N TRP A 202 7.83 -9.77 0.12
CA TRP A 202 9.28 -9.77 0.38
C TRP A 202 10.03 -10.81 -0.45
N ALA A 203 9.42 -11.96 -0.75
CA ALA A 203 9.99 -12.91 -1.69
C ALA A 203 10.08 -12.33 -3.11
N ALA A 204 9.04 -11.61 -3.56
CA ALA A 204 9.04 -10.92 -4.84
C ALA A 204 10.07 -9.77 -4.88
N TYR A 205 10.26 -9.04 -3.77
CA TYR A 205 11.29 -8.00 -3.64
C TYR A 205 12.68 -8.52 -4.00
N ALA A 206 13.01 -9.75 -3.65
CA ALA A 206 14.33 -10.31 -3.89
C ALA A 206 14.66 -10.47 -5.40
N THR A 207 13.66 -10.51 -6.26
CA THR A 207 13.80 -10.69 -7.71
C THR A 207 13.34 -9.49 -8.52
N SER A 208 12.69 -8.49 -7.89
CA SER A 208 12.21 -7.28 -8.59
C SER A 208 13.37 -6.42 -9.10
N ASP A 209 13.30 -5.99 -10.36
CA ASP A 209 14.38 -5.28 -11.04
C ASP A 209 14.05 -3.82 -11.42
N LEU A 210 12.87 -3.34 -11.08
CA LEU A 210 12.51 -1.94 -11.33
C LEU A 210 13.44 -0.99 -10.56
N PRO A 211 13.85 0.13 -11.17
CA PRO A 211 14.76 1.08 -10.54
C PRO A 211 14.16 1.71 -9.29
N LYS A 212 14.89 1.65 -8.19
CA LYS A 212 14.46 2.17 -6.89
C LYS A 212 15.64 2.69 -6.09
N PHE A 213 15.45 3.76 -5.32
CA PHE A 213 16.44 4.29 -4.38
C PHE A 213 15.76 4.81 -3.11
N TYR A 214 15.08 5.97 -3.18
CA TYR A 214 14.39 6.52 -2.01
C TYR A 214 13.21 5.65 -1.57
N LEU A 215 12.49 5.05 -2.51
CA LEU A 215 11.37 4.14 -2.28
C LEU A 215 11.79 2.65 -2.27
N ASP A 216 13.09 2.35 -2.18
CA ASP A 216 13.58 1.00 -1.94
C ASP A 216 13.28 0.58 -0.51
N LEU A 217 12.35 -0.38 -0.33
CA LEU A 217 11.85 -0.79 0.98
C LEU A 217 12.84 -1.69 1.75
N GLY A 218 13.86 -2.26 1.10
CA GLY A 218 14.88 -3.06 1.76
C GLY A 218 15.64 -2.30 2.85
N PRO A 219 16.21 -1.09 2.57
CA PRO A 219 16.79 -0.23 3.59
C PRO A 219 15.83 0.15 4.71
N TYR A 220 14.55 0.41 4.40
CA TYR A 220 13.53 0.69 5.42
C TYR A 220 13.30 -0.49 6.35
N ARG A 221 13.14 -1.70 5.81
CA ARG A 221 13.01 -2.94 6.61
C ARG A 221 14.21 -3.14 7.53
N LYS A 222 15.43 -2.99 6.98
CA LYS A 222 16.68 -3.15 7.75
C LYS A 222 16.80 -2.16 8.90
N THR A 223 16.35 -0.92 8.71
CA THR A 223 16.42 0.11 9.76
C THR A 223 15.25 0.03 10.72
N ALA A 224 14.06 -0.36 10.27
CA ALA A 224 12.89 -0.59 11.12
C ALA A 224 13.17 -1.65 12.20
N ALA A 225 13.95 -2.69 11.89
CA ALA A 225 14.42 -3.67 12.87
C ALA A 225 15.26 -3.07 14.03
N LYS A 226 15.67 -1.81 13.89
CA LYS A 226 16.43 -1.02 14.89
C LYS A 226 15.65 0.20 15.35
N ASP A 227 14.33 0.22 15.15
CA ASP A 227 13.44 1.34 15.46
C ASP A 227 13.91 2.66 14.83
N SER A 228 14.35 2.63 13.57
CA SER A 228 14.92 3.78 12.87
C SER A 228 14.49 3.85 11.40
N ASN A 229 14.84 4.91 10.73
CA ASN A 229 14.57 5.16 9.31
C ASN A 229 15.88 5.29 8.53
N PRO A 230 15.93 4.88 7.24
CA PRO A 230 17.16 4.98 6.43
C PRO A 230 17.49 6.42 6.06
N PHE A 231 16.48 7.28 5.93
CA PHE A 231 16.57 8.69 5.61
C PHE A 231 15.96 9.53 6.74
N THR A 232 16.23 10.84 6.75
CA THR A 232 15.62 11.76 7.74
C THR A 232 14.09 11.78 7.54
N PRO A 233 13.32 11.32 8.52
CA PRO A 233 11.86 11.30 8.40
C PRO A 233 11.25 12.67 8.74
N ALA A 234 9.97 12.83 8.49
CA ALA A 234 9.18 13.95 8.97
C ALA A 234 8.91 13.79 10.48
N VAL A 235 9.90 14.17 11.31
CA VAL A 235 9.98 13.85 12.76
C VAL A 235 8.75 14.30 13.56
N ASN A 236 8.09 15.37 13.14
CA ASN A 236 6.94 15.95 13.86
C ASN A 236 5.58 15.38 13.41
N LEU A 237 5.55 14.50 12.40
CA LEU A 237 4.36 13.80 11.92
C LEU A 237 4.27 12.40 12.52
#